data_557537c38bef73abebc2553f8d23a730
#
_entry.id   557537c38bef73abebc2553f8d23a730
#
_cell.length_a   1.000
_cell.length_b   1.000
_cell.length_c   1.000
_cell.angle_alpha   90.00
_cell.angle_beta   90.00
_cell.angle_gamma   90.00
#
_symmetry.space_group_name_H-M   'P 1'
#
loop_
_entity.id
_entity.type
_entity.pdbx_description
1 polymer ?
#
loop_
_entity_poly.entity_id
_entity_poly.type
_entity_poly.pdbx_seq_one_letter_code
_entity_poly.pdbx_strand_id
1 'polypeptide(L)'
;MNFNEDFKFVDAHVHFYDMQHPTLYYGHWQPNEDHPFLGAQTRVLGSRNYLAEDFIRDSQPHGVTKAIHVQAAIGSKDPVEETKWLQEVYQNTGLPNAIVGHVDLRDSKAEAVIEHHLNYPNFKGVRDFSHGEYLINDHFRRGYSLLEKFDLISSISAQWQDMENLADLAKTFPNTKIVLDHAGFPEERTTEYFNNWKTGMKKISDWPNIYCKISGLGMGDNRWTEDSIRPYVETCIELFGVDRSLFATNWPIDSLWSDYGSVVRAYRNITGSFSQSEVAKLFRINAETIYQI
;
A
#
# COMPACT_ATOMS: atom_id res chain seq x y z
N MET A 1 20.43 11.08 -14.95
CA MET A 1 19.88 10.38 -16.14
C MET A 1 18.51 10.99 -16.40
N ASN A 2 18.29 11.50 -17.61
CA ASN A 2 16.95 11.96 -17.98
C ASN A 2 16.03 10.76 -18.00
N PHE A 3 14.86 10.87 -17.35
CA PHE A 3 13.80 9.88 -17.47
C PHE A 3 13.49 9.71 -18.97
N ASN A 4 13.46 8.47 -19.46
CA ASN A 4 13.02 8.19 -20.82
C ASN A 4 11.60 8.75 -20.93
N GLU A 5 11.28 9.54 -21.95
CA GLU A 5 9.95 10.18 -22.12
C GLU A 5 8.80 9.15 -22.11
N ASP A 6 9.10 7.87 -22.35
CA ASP A 6 8.13 6.77 -22.34
C ASP A 6 7.95 6.07 -20.99
N PHE A 7 8.72 6.43 -19.92
CA PHE A 7 8.56 5.79 -18.62
C PHE A 7 7.29 6.28 -17.94
N LYS A 8 6.39 5.35 -17.61
CA LYS A 8 5.14 5.59 -16.90
C LYS A 8 5.08 4.77 -15.63
N PHE A 9 4.72 5.43 -14.54
CA PHE A 9 4.56 4.81 -13.24
C PHE A 9 3.16 5.03 -12.69
N VAL A 10 2.56 3.99 -12.13
CA VAL A 10 1.36 4.02 -11.30
C VAL A 10 1.80 3.78 -9.87
N ASP A 11 1.76 4.81 -9.05
CA ASP A 11 2.12 4.67 -7.64
C ASP A 11 1.01 3.96 -6.87
N ALA A 12 1.27 2.69 -6.51
CA ALA A 12 0.25 1.82 -5.96
C ALA A 12 0.02 1.98 -4.45
N HIS A 13 0.67 2.95 -3.79
CA HIS A 13 0.48 3.21 -2.36
C HIS A 13 0.88 4.64 -2.00
N VAL A 14 -0.11 5.50 -1.90
CA VAL A 14 0.06 6.89 -1.45
C VAL A 14 -0.99 7.25 -0.41
N HIS A 15 -0.74 8.34 0.33
CA HIS A 15 -1.68 8.86 1.31
C HIS A 15 -1.85 10.36 1.11
N PHE A 16 -3.05 10.80 0.71
CA PHE A 16 -3.44 12.20 0.77
C PHE A 16 -4.13 12.44 2.11
N TYR A 17 -3.89 13.58 2.71
CA TYR A 17 -4.54 13.92 3.97
C TYR A 17 -4.63 15.44 4.16
N ASP A 18 -5.70 15.86 4.79
CA ASP A 18 -5.96 17.22 5.20
C ASP A 18 -6.22 17.26 6.70
N MET A 19 -5.21 17.68 7.47
CA MET A 19 -5.29 17.81 8.93
C MET A 19 -6.32 18.82 9.42
N GLN A 20 -6.83 19.66 8.52
CA GLN A 20 -7.85 20.68 8.82
C GLN A 20 -9.25 20.24 8.39
N HIS A 21 -9.39 19.04 7.80
CA HIS A 21 -10.68 18.54 7.39
C HIS A 21 -11.61 18.33 8.60
N PRO A 22 -12.88 18.81 8.55
CA PRO A 22 -13.75 18.87 9.73
C PRO A 22 -14.19 17.50 10.27
N THR A 23 -14.16 16.45 9.44
CA THR A 23 -14.68 15.12 9.79
C THR A 23 -13.62 14.01 9.73
N LEU A 24 -12.44 14.27 9.15
CA LEU A 24 -11.38 13.27 9.05
C LEU A 24 -10.42 13.37 10.23
N TYR A 25 -10.03 12.22 10.75
CA TYR A 25 -9.06 12.12 11.85
C TYR A 25 -7.95 11.13 11.46
N TYR A 26 -6.71 11.60 11.56
CA TYR A 26 -5.53 10.84 11.14
C TYR A 26 -4.77 10.35 12.38
N GLY A 27 -5.25 9.26 13.00
CA GLY A 27 -4.76 8.75 14.28
C GLY A 27 -3.28 8.36 14.29
N HIS A 28 -2.69 8.07 13.13
CA HIS A 28 -1.26 7.76 13.04
C HIS A 28 -0.35 9.00 12.92
N TRP A 29 -0.90 10.18 12.63
CA TRP A 29 -0.11 11.37 12.28
C TRP A 29 -0.55 12.59 13.10
N GLN A 30 -0.56 12.44 14.41
CA GLN A 30 -0.88 13.58 15.28
C GLN A 30 0.38 14.43 15.55
N PRO A 31 0.28 15.77 15.56
CA PRO A 31 1.45 16.64 15.69
C PRO A 31 2.15 16.55 17.04
N ASN A 32 1.46 16.07 18.06
CA ASN A 32 1.94 15.99 19.44
C ASN A 32 2.13 14.56 19.96
N GLU A 33 1.93 13.53 19.11
CA GLU A 33 2.00 12.13 19.48
C GLU A 33 3.04 11.41 18.63
N ASP A 34 3.75 10.48 19.25
CA ASP A 34 4.69 9.62 18.52
C ASP A 34 3.94 8.41 17.97
N HIS A 35 4.19 8.11 16.70
CA HIS A 35 3.71 6.86 16.14
C HIS A 35 4.38 5.69 16.86
N PRO A 36 3.63 4.64 17.28
CA PRO A 36 4.19 3.54 18.08
C PRO A 36 5.40 2.85 17.44
N PHE A 37 5.42 2.76 16.12
CA PHE A 37 6.49 2.12 15.36
C PHE A 37 7.47 3.13 14.74
N LEU A 38 6.97 4.19 14.09
CA LEU A 38 7.80 5.15 13.37
C LEU A 38 8.36 6.27 14.27
N GLY A 39 7.89 6.35 15.51
CA GLY A 39 8.38 7.31 16.50
C GLY A 39 8.02 8.77 16.23
N ALA A 40 8.80 9.67 16.83
CA ALA A 40 8.56 11.12 16.82
C ALA A 40 8.61 11.78 15.43
N GLN A 41 9.22 11.13 14.45
CA GLN A 41 9.39 11.67 13.09
C GLN A 41 8.02 11.91 12.40
N THR A 42 7.01 11.12 12.73
CA THR A 42 5.66 11.25 12.17
C THR A 42 4.94 12.54 12.57
N ARG A 43 5.38 13.22 13.63
CA ARG A 43 4.83 14.53 14.03
C ARG A 43 4.95 15.58 12.92
N VAL A 44 5.97 15.46 12.05
CA VAL A 44 6.14 16.33 10.87
C VAL A 44 4.97 16.14 9.90
N LEU A 45 4.49 14.92 9.72
CA LEU A 45 3.33 14.64 8.87
C LEU A 45 2.07 15.25 9.47
N GLY A 46 1.84 15.09 10.78
CA GLY A 46 0.69 15.65 11.49
C GLY A 46 0.69 17.18 11.59
N SER A 47 1.81 17.85 11.33
CA SER A 47 1.92 19.31 11.38
C SER A 47 1.57 20.02 10.07
N ARG A 48 1.26 19.29 9.00
CA ARG A 48 0.95 19.83 7.67
C ARG A 48 -0.10 18.97 6.97
N ASN A 49 -0.70 19.53 5.92
CA ASN A 49 -1.48 18.78 4.96
C ASN A 49 -0.55 18.12 3.92
N TYR A 50 -1.02 17.08 3.26
CA TYR A 50 -0.43 16.54 2.07
C TYR A 50 -1.55 16.20 1.08
N LEU A 51 -1.78 17.11 0.16
CA LEU A 51 -2.89 17.07 -0.79
C LEU A 51 -2.45 16.45 -2.13
N ALA A 52 -3.39 16.21 -3.03
CA ALA A 52 -3.10 15.68 -4.36
C ALA A 52 -2.16 16.60 -5.16
N GLU A 53 -2.26 17.92 -5.00
CA GLU A 53 -1.40 18.89 -5.65
C GLU A 53 0.05 18.81 -5.17
N ASP A 54 0.26 18.52 -3.87
CA ASP A 54 1.60 18.27 -3.32
C ASP A 54 2.19 17.01 -3.94
N PHE A 55 1.39 15.94 -4.03
CA PHE A 55 1.81 14.69 -4.66
C PHE A 55 2.11 14.88 -6.16
N ILE A 56 1.30 15.61 -6.90
CA ILE A 56 1.54 15.91 -8.32
C ILE A 56 2.88 16.62 -8.48
N ARG A 57 3.15 17.64 -7.68
CA ARG A 57 4.43 18.37 -7.68
C ARG A 57 5.62 17.44 -7.44
N ASP A 58 5.52 16.53 -6.44
CA ASP A 58 6.61 15.65 -6.05
C ASP A 58 6.81 14.50 -7.04
N SER A 59 5.75 13.99 -7.66
CA SER A 59 5.74 12.74 -8.43
C SER A 59 5.80 12.92 -9.96
N GLN A 60 5.19 13.98 -10.49
CA GLN A 60 5.12 14.23 -11.94
C GLN A 60 6.50 14.24 -12.63
N PRO A 61 7.58 14.84 -12.06
CA PRO A 61 8.90 14.80 -12.68
C PRO A 61 9.49 13.40 -12.83
N HIS A 62 8.87 12.40 -12.19
CA HIS A 62 9.34 11.01 -12.14
C HIS A 62 8.46 10.04 -12.94
N GLY A 63 7.61 10.56 -13.83
CA GLY A 63 6.81 9.76 -14.76
C GLY A 63 5.56 9.13 -14.16
N VAL A 64 5.11 9.61 -12.99
CA VAL A 64 3.87 9.13 -12.38
C VAL A 64 2.67 9.65 -13.17
N THR A 65 1.78 8.73 -13.52
CA THR A 65 0.58 9.03 -14.31
C THR A 65 -0.72 8.75 -13.57
N LYS A 66 -0.69 7.85 -12.58
CA LYS A 66 -1.82 7.45 -11.74
C LYS A 66 -1.34 7.17 -10.32
N ALA A 67 -2.25 7.22 -9.36
CA ALA A 67 -1.98 6.90 -7.97
C ALA A 67 -3.14 6.12 -7.34
N ILE A 68 -2.80 5.19 -6.43
CA ILE A 68 -3.76 4.48 -5.58
C ILE A 68 -3.61 5.02 -4.16
N HIS A 69 -4.65 5.67 -3.67
CA HIS A 69 -4.71 6.05 -2.25
C HIS A 69 -5.05 4.83 -1.38
N VAL A 70 -4.28 4.63 -0.34
CA VAL A 70 -4.57 3.67 0.71
C VAL A 70 -4.95 4.42 1.98
N GLN A 71 -5.99 3.96 2.67
CA GLN A 71 -6.58 4.66 3.80
C GLN A 71 -5.54 5.31 4.74
N ALA A 72 -5.83 6.52 5.17
CA ALA A 72 -4.99 7.33 6.05
C ALA A 72 -5.76 7.83 7.27
N ALA A 73 -7.05 8.15 7.10
CA ALA A 73 -7.90 8.76 8.13
C ALA A 73 -8.42 7.73 9.17
N ILE A 74 -7.50 6.91 9.70
CA ILE A 74 -7.85 5.92 10.72
C ILE A 74 -8.26 6.61 12.03
N GLY A 75 -9.38 6.16 12.59
CA GLY A 75 -9.98 6.77 13.78
C GLY A 75 -11.03 7.84 13.48
N SER A 76 -11.29 8.12 12.19
CA SER A 76 -12.45 8.93 11.79
C SER A 76 -13.75 8.28 12.26
N LYS A 77 -14.72 9.10 12.65
CA LYS A 77 -16.02 8.63 13.15
C LYS A 77 -16.81 7.85 12.12
N ASP A 78 -16.73 8.28 10.86
CA ASP A 78 -17.27 7.60 9.69
C ASP A 78 -16.14 7.36 8.68
N PRO A 79 -15.74 6.11 8.42
CA PRO A 79 -14.65 5.80 7.49
C PRO A 79 -15.00 6.15 6.03
N VAL A 80 -16.28 6.26 5.68
CA VAL A 80 -16.71 6.59 4.31
C VAL A 80 -16.40 8.03 3.94
N GLU A 81 -16.30 8.94 4.91
CA GLU A 81 -15.98 10.34 4.67
C GLU A 81 -14.62 10.53 3.98
N GLU A 82 -13.62 9.68 4.27
CA GLU A 82 -12.35 9.73 3.55
C GLU A 82 -12.53 9.37 2.07
N THR A 83 -13.27 8.32 1.77
CA THR A 83 -13.53 7.91 0.38
C THR A 83 -14.32 8.97 -0.38
N LYS A 84 -15.31 9.59 0.25
CA LYS A 84 -16.08 10.70 -0.31
C LYS A 84 -15.17 11.88 -0.64
N TRP A 85 -14.37 12.34 0.31
CA TRP A 85 -13.42 13.43 0.11
C TRP A 85 -12.43 13.11 -1.02
N LEU A 86 -11.86 11.92 -1.06
CA LEU A 86 -10.93 11.50 -2.11
C LEU A 86 -11.60 11.42 -3.49
N GLN A 87 -12.88 11.07 -3.56
CA GLN A 87 -13.62 11.11 -4.81
C GLN A 87 -13.80 12.54 -5.32
N GLU A 88 -14.03 13.51 -4.43
CA GLU A 88 -14.08 14.94 -4.78
C GLU A 88 -12.69 15.45 -5.22
N VAL A 89 -11.62 15.02 -4.53
CA VAL A 89 -10.23 15.32 -4.94
C VAL A 89 -9.94 14.77 -6.35
N TYR A 90 -10.36 13.53 -6.64
CA TYR A 90 -10.22 12.95 -7.98
C TYR A 90 -10.96 13.77 -9.06
N GLN A 91 -12.17 14.24 -8.79
CA GLN A 91 -12.92 15.06 -9.76
C GLN A 91 -12.20 16.37 -10.09
N ASN A 92 -11.44 16.92 -9.14
CA ASN A 92 -10.75 18.19 -9.31
C ASN A 92 -9.33 18.04 -9.89
N THR A 93 -8.62 16.94 -9.56
CA THR A 93 -7.18 16.79 -9.88
C THR A 93 -6.88 15.61 -10.80
N GLY A 94 -7.82 14.67 -10.98
CA GLY A 94 -7.59 13.39 -11.67
C GLY A 94 -6.92 12.33 -10.80
N LEU A 95 -6.67 12.59 -9.52
CA LEU A 95 -6.06 11.67 -8.54
C LEU A 95 -6.87 11.65 -7.22
N PRO A 96 -6.89 10.53 -6.49
CA PRO A 96 -6.35 9.21 -6.81
C PRO A 96 -7.25 8.44 -7.77
N ASN A 97 -6.67 7.57 -8.59
CA ASN A 97 -7.43 6.76 -9.57
C ASN A 97 -8.14 5.56 -8.93
N ALA A 98 -7.60 5.06 -7.80
CA ALA A 98 -8.26 4.08 -6.97
C ALA A 98 -8.13 4.46 -5.49
N ILE A 99 -9.12 4.04 -4.70
CA ILE A 99 -9.19 4.26 -3.27
C ILE A 99 -9.32 2.90 -2.58
N VAL A 100 -8.41 2.62 -1.67
CA VAL A 100 -8.49 1.52 -0.70
C VAL A 100 -8.91 2.15 0.62
N GLY A 101 -10.19 2.00 0.97
CA GLY A 101 -10.78 2.62 2.16
C GLY A 101 -10.68 1.75 3.41
N HIS A 102 -11.03 2.31 4.55
CA HIS A 102 -11.07 1.59 5.82
C HIS A 102 -12.44 0.96 6.07
N VAL A 103 -12.43 -0.32 6.45
CA VAL A 103 -13.59 -1.03 6.99
C VAL A 103 -13.10 -1.94 8.11
N ASP A 104 -13.67 -1.84 9.32
CA ASP A 104 -13.47 -2.87 10.36
C ASP A 104 -14.30 -4.11 9.97
N LEU A 105 -13.64 -5.10 9.40
CA LEU A 105 -14.29 -6.33 8.93
C LEU A 105 -14.83 -7.22 10.08
N ARG A 106 -14.50 -6.90 11.34
CA ARG A 106 -15.05 -7.60 12.51
C ARG A 106 -16.40 -7.01 12.96
N ASP A 107 -16.70 -5.77 12.52
CA ASP A 107 -17.96 -5.12 12.86
C ASP A 107 -19.13 -5.79 12.11
N SER A 108 -20.22 -6.00 12.81
CA SER A 108 -21.48 -6.52 12.22
C SER A 108 -22.07 -5.60 11.14
N LYS A 109 -21.66 -4.33 11.09
CA LYS A 109 -22.06 -3.34 10.10
C LYS A 109 -21.10 -3.25 8.91
N ALA A 110 -20.07 -4.09 8.83
CA ALA A 110 -19.07 -4.04 7.75
C ALA A 110 -19.70 -4.02 6.36
N GLU A 111 -20.75 -4.82 6.14
CA GLU A 111 -21.45 -4.86 4.85
C GLU A 111 -22.09 -3.51 4.50
N ALA A 112 -22.80 -2.88 5.42
CA ALA A 112 -23.42 -1.57 5.18
C ALA A 112 -22.36 -0.47 4.94
N VAL A 113 -21.21 -0.55 5.62
CA VAL A 113 -20.10 0.38 5.39
C VAL A 113 -19.50 0.18 3.99
N ILE A 114 -19.30 -1.07 3.55
CA ILE A 114 -18.84 -1.38 2.20
C ILE A 114 -19.84 -0.84 1.15
N GLU A 115 -21.14 -1.08 1.34
CA GLU A 115 -22.19 -0.58 0.43
C GLU A 115 -22.18 0.96 0.33
N HIS A 116 -21.87 1.67 1.42
CA HIS A 116 -21.70 3.11 1.39
C HIS A 116 -20.46 3.54 0.59
N HIS A 117 -19.31 2.86 0.76
CA HIS A 117 -18.11 3.11 -0.03
C HIS A 117 -18.35 2.91 -1.54
N LEU A 118 -19.16 1.92 -1.92
CA LEU A 118 -19.47 1.60 -3.32
C LEU A 118 -20.24 2.68 -4.07
N ASN A 119 -20.80 3.69 -3.38
CA ASN A 119 -21.35 4.87 -4.02
C ASN A 119 -20.27 5.73 -4.70
N TYR A 120 -19.00 5.49 -4.44
CA TYR A 120 -17.86 6.23 -4.97
C TYR A 120 -17.08 5.37 -5.97
N PRO A 121 -17.10 5.70 -7.28
CA PRO A 121 -16.57 4.81 -8.35
C PRO A 121 -15.08 4.44 -8.21
N ASN A 122 -14.28 5.30 -7.56
CA ASN A 122 -12.86 5.05 -7.38
C ASN A 122 -12.56 4.11 -6.19
N PHE A 123 -13.55 3.74 -5.38
CA PHE A 123 -13.36 2.74 -4.32
C PHE A 123 -13.15 1.35 -4.93
N LYS A 124 -12.01 0.71 -4.64
CA LYS A 124 -11.60 -0.55 -5.24
C LYS A 124 -11.19 -1.62 -4.22
N GLY A 125 -11.02 -1.27 -2.97
CA GLY A 125 -10.54 -2.22 -1.99
C GLY A 125 -10.67 -1.74 -0.55
N VAL A 126 -10.39 -2.64 0.35
CA VAL A 126 -10.47 -2.44 1.80
C VAL A 126 -9.11 -2.69 2.43
N ARG A 127 -8.72 -1.82 3.35
CA ARG A 127 -7.67 -2.04 4.33
C ARG A 127 -8.28 -2.02 5.73
N ASP A 128 -8.37 -3.21 6.33
CA ASP A 128 -8.64 -3.34 7.76
C ASP A 128 -7.30 -3.21 8.49
N PHE A 129 -7.11 -2.14 9.25
CA PHE A 129 -5.88 -1.89 9.99
C PHE A 129 -5.90 -2.58 11.36
N SER A 130 -6.22 -3.87 11.37
CA SER A 130 -6.23 -4.70 12.57
C SER A 130 -4.83 -5.16 12.96
N HIS A 131 -4.67 -5.50 14.22
CA HIS A 131 -3.41 -5.98 14.80
C HIS A 131 -3.59 -7.33 15.50
N GLY A 132 -2.47 -8.01 15.75
CA GLY A 132 -2.44 -9.30 16.41
C GLY A 132 -2.96 -10.43 15.51
N GLU A 133 -3.56 -11.44 16.11
CA GLU A 133 -4.04 -12.65 15.41
C GLU A 133 -5.34 -12.43 14.62
N TYR A 134 -5.53 -11.26 13.99
CA TYR A 134 -6.77 -10.92 13.30
C TYR A 134 -7.06 -11.84 12.09
N LEU A 135 -6.04 -12.30 11.38
CA LEU A 135 -6.19 -13.16 10.19
C LEU A 135 -6.88 -14.49 10.46
N ILE A 136 -6.83 -15.00 11.70
CA ILE A 136 -7.52 -16.22 12.13
C ILE A 136 -8.80 -15.96 12.92
N ASN A 137 -9.17 -14.70 13.15
CA ASN A 137 -10.36 -14.34 13.90
C ASN A 137 -11.63 -14.61 13.08
N ASP A 138 -12.60 -15.35 13.65
CA ASP A 138 -13.83 -15.73 12.95
C ASP A 138 -14.71 -14.54 12.56
N HIS A 139 -14.72 -13.46 13.35
CA HIS A 139 -15.48 -12.26 13.00
C HIS A 139 -14.84 -11.56 11.81
N PHE A 140 -13.50 -11.43 11.81
CA PHE A 140 -12.76 -10.89 10.68
C PHE A 140 -13.03 -11.72 9.41
N ARG A 141 -12.91 -13.04 9.46
CA ARG A 141 -13.11 -13.94 8.31
C ARG A 141 -14.53 -13.89 7.76
N ARG A 142 -15.54 -13.72 8.62
CA ARG A 142 -16.92 -13.48 8.15
C ARG A 142 -17.05 -12.18 7.37
N GLY A 143 -16.51 -11.09 7.92
CA GLY A 143 -16.49 -9.81 7.19
C GLY A 143 -15.62 -9.86 5.95
N TYR A 144 -14.50 -10.59 5.98
CA TYR A 144 -13.59 -10.75 4.85
C TYR A 144 -14.27 -11.38 3.63
N SER A 145 -15.22 -12.30 3.84
CA SER A 145 -16.01 -12.90 2.75
C SER A 145 -16.82 -11.87 1.93
N LEU A 146 -17.09 -10.71 2.49
CA LEU A 146 -17.76 -9.61 1.78
C LEU A 146 -16.89 -9.04 0.66
N LEU A 147 -15.56 -9.13 0.76
CA LEU A 147 -14.66 -8.66 -0.29
C LEU A 147 -14.84 -9.46 -1.58
N GLU A 148 -15.04 -10.78 -1.48
CA GLU A 148 -15.37 -11.62 -2.63
C GLU A 148 -16.77 -11.28 -3.18
N LYS A 149 -17.76 -11.08 -2.29
CA LYS A 149 -19.12 -10.72 -2.68
C LYS A 149 -19.18 -9.44 -3.52
N PHE A 150 -18.36 -8.44 -3.18
CA PHE A 150 -18.37 -7.12 -3.81
C PHE A 150 -17.22 -6.91 -4.80
N ASP A 151 -16.44 -7.94 -5.16
CA ASP A 151 -15.25 -7.89 -6.03
C ASP A 151 -14.23 -6.82 -5.59
N LEU A 152 -13.94 -6.77 -4.30
CA LEU A 152 -13.04 -5.82 -3.69
C LEU A 152 -11.67 -6.42 -3.41
N ILE A 153 -10.63 -5.59 -3.53
CA ILE A 153 -9.25 -5.94 -3.21
C ILE A 153 -9.06 -5.87 -1.69
N SER A 154 -8.33 -6.83 -1.16
CA SER A 154 -7.83 -6.79 0.22
C SER A 154 -6.42 -6.23 0.25
N SER A 155 -6.19 -5.10 0.91
CA SER A 155 -4.84 -4.58 1.21
C SER A 155 -4.48 -5.02 2.64
N ILE A 156 -3.43 -5.82 2.78
CA ILE A 156 -3.04 -6.43 4.06
C ILE A 156 -1.60 -6.04 4.41
N SER A 157 -1.43 -5.54 5.63
CA SER A 157 -0.12 -5.44 6.28
C SER A 157 0.09 -6.67 7.15
N ALA A 158 1.05 -7.51 6.81
CA ALA A 158 1.41 -8.70 7.57
C ALA A 158 2.93 -8.83 7.63
N GLN A 159 3.45 -9.26 8.77
CA GLN A 159 4.87 -9.54 8.97
C GLN A 159 5.16 -11.03 8.73
N TRP A 160 6.45 -11.37 8.65
CA TRP A 160 6.85 -12.74 8.33
C TRP A 160 6.31 -13.80 9.31
N GLN A 161 6.03 -13.41 10.56
CA GLN A 161 5.43 -14.27 11.57
C GLN A 161 3.99 -14.67 11.23
N ASP A 162 3.26 -13.79 10.52
CA ASP A 162 1.85 -13.96 10.19
C ASP A 162 1.62 -14.65 8.83
N MET A 163 2.68 -14.97 8.09
CA MET A 163 2.56 -15.47 6.70
C MET A 163 1.88 -16.84 6.60
N GLU A 164 1.94 -17.67 7.65
CA GLU A 164 1.17 -18.93 7.69
C GLU A 164 -0.35 -18.64 7.71
N ASN A 165 -0.75 -17.69 8.55
CA ASN A 165 -2.15 -17.29 8.69
C ASN A 165 -2.67 -16.59 7.42
N LEU A 166 -1.80 -15.81 6.77
CA LEU A 166 -2.12 -15.16 5.49
C LEU A 166 -2.26 -16.19 4.35
N ALA A 167 -1.42 -17.22 4.32
CA ALA A 167 -1.54 -18.33 3.37
C ALA A 167 -2.86 -19.08 3.55
N ASP A 168 -3.28 -19.34 4.80
CA ASP A 168 -4.57 -19.97 5.10
C ASP A 168 -5.76 -19.08 4.71
N LEU A 169 -5.66 -17.76 4.92
CA LEU A 169 -6.67 -16.81 4.45
C LEU A 169 -6.78 -16.82 2.92
N ALA A 170 -5.66 -16.79 2.21
CA ALA A 170 -5.63 -16.84 0.75
C ALA A 170 -6.22 -18.12 0.18
N LYS A 171 -5.95 -19.25 0.84
CA LYS A 171 -6.54 -20.56 0.53
C LYS A 171 -8.05 -20.56 0.73
N THR A 172 -8.52 -19.96 1.82
CA THR A 172 -9.94 -19.94 2.17
C THR A 172 -10.76 -19.04 1.23
N PHE A 173 -10.17 -17.95 0.75
CA PHE A 173 -10.80 -16.95 -0.12
C PHE A 173 -10.05 -16.81 -1.46
N PRO A 174 -10.06 -17.85 -2.32
CA PRO A 174 -9.21 -17.91 -3.51
C PRO A 174 -9.59 -16.88 -4.59
N ASN A 175 -10.80 -16.34 -4.57
CA ASN A 175 -11.25 -15.34 -5.54
C ASN A 175 -10.99 -13.89 -5.08
N THR A 176 -10.62 -13.67 -3.81
CA THR A 176 -10.24 -12.36 -3.32
C THR A 176 -8.79 -12.07 -3.69
N LYS A 177 -8.55 -10.96 -4.40
CA LYS A 177 -7.18 -10.47 -4.65
C LYS A 177 -6.62 -9.87 -3.36
N ILE A 178 -5.51 -10.42 -2.87
CA ILE A 178 -4.81 -9.95 -1.69
C ILE A 178 -3.55 -9.20 -2.12
N VAL A 179 -3.45 -7.94 -1.78
CA VAL A 179 -2.26 -7.12 -2.01
C VAL A 179 -1.52 -6.99 -0.68
N LEU A 180 -0.40 -7.69 -0.55
CA LEU A 180 0.48 -7.58 0.62
C LEU A 180 1.20 -6.24 0.58
N ASP A 181 0.99 -5.41 1.58
CA ASP A 181 1.62 -4.10 1.70
C ASP A 181 3.09 -4.21 2.10
N HIS A 182 3.91 -3.30 1.58
CA HIS A 182 5.28 -3.01 2.01
C HIS A 182 6.22 -4.22 2.01
N ALA A 183 6.08 -5.11 1.03
CA ALA A 183 6.92 -6.32 0.93
C ALA A 183 6.89 -7.19 2.21
N GLY A 184 5.73 -7.26 2.89
CA GLY A 184 5.64 -7.96 4.18
C GLY A 184 6.39 -7.26 5.30
N PHE A 185 6.57 -5.95 5.18
CA PHE A 185 7.06 -5.04 6.20
C PHE A 185 8.38 -5.49 6.87
N PRO A 186 9.51 -5.59 6.12
CA PRO A 186 10.80 -5.97 6.70
C PRO A 186 11.35 -4.86 7.61
N GLU A 187 11.40 -5.12 8.91
CA GLU A 187 11.77 -4.15 9.95
C GLU A 187 13.28 -4.07 10.19
N GLU A 188 14.01 -5.15 9.93
CA GLU A 188 15.43 -5.23 10.21
C GLU A 188 16.26 -5.60 8.97
N ARG A 189 17.56 -5.29 9.02
CA ARG A 189 18.53 -5.60 7.94
C ARG A 189 19.59 -6.63 8.37
N THR A 190 19.33 -7.41 9.46
CA THR A 190 20.20 -8.52 9.86
C THR A 190 20.02 -9.72 8.93
N THR A 191 21.04 -10.54 8.77
CA THR A 191 20.98 -11.77 7.96
C THR A 191 19.94 -12.74 8.50
N GLU A 192 19.82 -12.86 9.82
CA GLU A 192 18.83 -13.73 10.45
C GLU A 192 17.40 -13.27 10.14
N TYR A 193 17.12 -11.98 10.31
CA TYR A 193 15.81 -11.42 9.98
C TYR A 193 15.47 -11.61 8.50
N PHE A 194 16.41 -11.33 7.60
CA PHE A 194 16.22 -11.52 6.16
C PHE A 194 15.85 -12.98 5.82
N ASN A 195 16.52 -13.96 6.42
CA ASN A 195 16.24 -15.38 6.19
C ASN A 195 14.84 -15.78 6.69
N ASN A 196 14.43 -15.28 7.86
CA ASN A 196 13.10 -15.50 8.42
C ASN A 196 12.02 -14.85 7.54
N TRP A 197 12.22 -13.59 7.15
CA TRP A 197 11.35 -12.87 6.24
C TRP A 197 11.22 -13.58 4.87
N LYS A 198 12.35 -13.97 4.25
CA LYS A 198 12.33 -14.70 2.96
C LYS A 198 11.57 -16.02 3.09
N THR A 199 11.73 -16.73 4.20
CA THR A 199 11.01 -17.98 4.48
C THR A 199 9.50 -17.73 4.59
N GLY A 200 9.08 -16.67 5.28
CA GLY A 200 7.69 -16.25 5.36
C GLY A 200 7.11 -15.89 4.00
N MET A 201 7.82 -15.04 3.25
CA MET A 201 7.41 -14.63 1.90
C MET A 201 7.24 -15.81 0.95
N LYS A 202 8.11 -16.82 1.05
CA LYS A 202 8.01 -18.05 0.26
C LYS A 202 6.70 -18.81 0.52
N LYS A 203 6.23 -18.86 1.76
CA LYS A 203 4.97 -19.55 2.10
C LYS A 203 3.74 -18.97 1.39
N ILE A 204 3.73 -17.67 1.19
CA ILE A 204 2.60 -16.97 0.58
C ILE A 204 2.74 -16.79 -0.94
N SER A 205 3.96 -16.89 -1.48
CA SER A 205 4.19 -16.69 -2.92
C SER A 205 3.59 -17.79 -3.80
N ASP A 206 3.29 -18.96 -3.24
CA ASP A 206 2.67 -20.07 -3.97
C ASP A 206 1.15 -19.85 -4.21
N TRP A 207 0.53 -18.88 -3.51
CA TRP A 207 -0.90 -18.57 -3.67
C TRP A 207 -1.12 -17.57 -4.80
N PRO A 208 -1.85 -17.94 -5.88
CA PRO A 208 -1.97 -17.11 -7.08
C PRO A 208 -2.76 -15.82 -6.88
N ASN A 209 -3.57 -15.75 -5.83
CA ASN A 209 -4.37 -14.57 -5.47
C ASN A 209 -3.64 -13.57 -4.56
N ILE A 210 -2.36 -13.83 -4.21
CA ILE A 210 -1.51 -12.89 -3.47
C ILE A 210 -0.58 -12.14 -4.42
N TYR A 211 -0.60 -10.82 -4.31
CA TYR A 211 0.25 -9.86 -5.01
C TYR A 211 1.15 -9.16 -3.99
N CYS A 212 2.40 -8.91 -4.36
CA CYS A 212 3.38 -8.25 -3.49
C CYS A 212 3.56 -6.78 -3.89
N LYS A 213 3.16 -5.86 -3.02
CA LYS A 213 3.41 -4.43 -3.18
C LYS A 213 4.76 -4.07 -2.55
N ILE A 214 5.72 -3.74 -3.38
CA ILE A 214 7.08 -3.38 -2.98
C ILE A 214 7.12 -1.88 -2.72
N SER A 215 7.06 -1.49 -1.45
CA SER A 215 7.01 -0.10 -0.99
C SER A 215 7.45 0.01 0.46
N GLY A 216 7.62 1.22 0.98
CA GLY A 216 7.80 1.47 2.40
C GLY A 216 9.06 0.87 3.01
N LEU A 217 10.07 0.52 2.20
CA LEU A 217 11.29 -0.13 2.69
C LEU A 217 12.14 0.80 3.59
N GLY A 218 11.92 2.12 3.49
CA GLY A 218 12.52 3.12 4.36
C GLY A 218 12.03 3.08 5.81
N MET A 219 10.84 2.53 6.05
CA MET A 219 10.28 2.44 7.40
C MET A 219 11.10 1.54 8.33
N GLY A 220 11.64 0.43 7.82
CA GLY A 220 12.51 -0.49 8.58
C GLY A 220 13.99 -0.15 8.48
N ASP A 221 14.38 0.80 7.62
CA ASP A 221 15.76 1.24 7.42
C ASP A 221 15.78 2.72 7.06
N ASN A 222 15.74 3.60 8.04
CA ASN A 222 15.66 5.05 7.87
C ASN A 222 16.90 5.65 7.18
N ARG A 223 17.95 4.88 6.97
CA ARG A 223 19.17 5.25 6.24
C ARG A 223 19.38 4.38 5.00
N TRP A 224 18.30 3.85 4.47
CA TRP A 224 18.34 2.94 3.35
C TRP A 224 19.20 3.45 2.19
N THR A 225 19.83 2.53 1.52
CA THR A 225 20.54 2.72 0.26
C THR A 225 19.97 1.74 -0.77
N GLU A 226 20.26 1.94 -2.04
CA GLU A 226 19.89 0.96 -3.07
C GLU A 226 20.40 -0.44 -2.73
N ASP A 227 21.64 -0.57 -2.22
CA ASP A 227 22.23 -1.84 -1.83
C ASP A 227 21.52 -2.48 -0.63
N SER A 228 21.02 -1.69 0.33
CA SER A 228 20.34 -2.23 1.51
C SER A 228 18.93 -2.74 1.20
N ILE A 229 18.24 -2.15 0.23
CA ILE A 229 16.89 -2.56 -0.17
C ILE A 229 16.88 -3.57 -1.33
N ARG A 230 17.92 -3.63 -2.13
CA ARG A 230 18.05 -4.51 -3.30
C ARG A 230 17.70 -5.98 -3.01
N PRO A 231 18.25 -6.62 -1.94
CA PRO A 231 17.95 -8.02 -1.65
C PRO A 231 16.46 -8.27 -1.41
N TYR A 232 15.75 -7.31 -0.80
CA TYR A 232 14.32 -7.41 -0.53
C TYR A 232 13.49 -7.25 -1.81
N VAL A 233 13.83 -6.27 -2.65
CA VAL A 233 13.17 -6.04 -3.94
C VAL A 233 13.34 -7.25 -4.86
N GLU A 234 14.58 -7.72 -5.04
CA GLU A 234 14.90 -8.86 -5.91
C GLU A 234 14.22 -10.15 -5.41
N THR A 235 14.23 -10.40 -4.09
CA THR A 235 13.55 -11.57 -3.51
C THR A 235 12.03 -11.52 -3.72
N CYS A 236 11.39 -10.37 -3.56
CA CYS A 236 9.97 -10.23 -3.86
C CYS A 236 9.66 -10.59 -5.32
N ILE A 237 10.44 -10.04 -6.27
CA ILE A 237 10.24 -10.32 -7.69
C ILE A 237 10.57 -11.78 -8.02
N GLU A 238 11.62 -12.36 -7.41
CA GLU A 238 11.96 -13.79 -7.57
C GLU A 238 10.81 -14.70 -7.13
N LEU A 239 10.21 -14.43 -5.96
CA LEU A 239 9.20 -15.28 -5.36
C LEU A 239 7.80 -15.12 -5.99
N PHE A 240 7.36 -13.89 -6.25
CA PHE A 240 6.02 -13.62 -6.78
C PHE A 240 5.99 -13.52 -8.32
N GLY A 241 7.15 -13.39 -8.95
CA GLY A 241 7.26 -13.10 -10.37
C GLY A 241 6.89 -11.67 -10.72
N VAL A 242 7.24 -11.26 -11.94
CA VAL A 242 6.94 -9.92 -12.45
C VAL A 242 5.45 -9.65 -12.61
N ASP A 243 4.63 -10.69 -12.73
CA ASP A 243 3.17 -10.55 -12.94
C ASP A 243 2.39 -10.29 -11.64
N ARG A 244 2.98 -10.62 -10.48
CA ARG A 244 2.35 -10.44 -9.18
C ARG A 244 3.14 -9.53 -8.24
N SER A 245 4.11 -8.76 -8.77
CA SER A 245 4.86 -7.74 -8.05
C SER A 245 4.53 -6.36 -8.61
N LEU A 246 4.37 -5.36 -7.72
CA LEU A 246 4.10 -3.98 -8.12
C LEU A 246 4.82 -3.00 -7.22
N PHE A 247 5.37 -1.94 -7.80
CA PHE A 247 6.04 -0.89 -7.05
C PHE A 247 5.08 0.17 -6.53
N ALA A 248 5.44 0.74 -5.39
CA ALA A 248 4.80 1.90 -4.81
C ALA A 248 5.79 2.66 -3.92
N THR A 249 5.48 3.90 -3.57
CA THR A 249 6.42 4.73 -2.81
C THR A 249 6.09 4.87 -1.34
N ASN A 250 4.84 4.59 -0.92
CA ASN A 250 4.37 4.88 0.44
C ASN A 250 4.43 6.39 0.77
N TRP A 251 4.23 7.23 -0.25
CA TRP A 251 4.36 8.68 -0.08
C TRP A 251 3.12 9.30 0.57
N PRO A 252 3.27 10.24 1.52
CA PRO A 252 4.49 10.92 1.91
C PRO A 252 5.20 10.32 3.13
N ILE A 253 4.89 9.12 3.58
CA ILE A 253 5.53 8.52 4.76
C ILE A 253 7.04 8.40 4.54
N ASP A 254 7.46 7.84 3.41
CA ASP A 254 8.88 7.68 3.07
C ASP A 254 9.60 9.03 2.81
N SER A 255 8.87 10.15 2.71
CA SER A 255 9.48 11.49 2.68
C SER A 255 10.21 11.86 3.98
N LEU A 256 9.96 11.12 5.06
CA LEU A 256 10.69 11.29 6.32
C LEU A 256 12.18 10.92 6.18
N TRP A 257 12.52 10.08 5.20
CA TRP A 257 13.88 9.53 5.06
C TRP A 257 14.46 9.66 3.66
N SER A 258 13.69 10.14 2.67
CA SER A 258 14.13 10.20 1.29
C SER A 258 13.40 11.28 0.50
N ASP A 259 13.86 11.58 -0.71
CA ASP A 259 13.08 12.27 -1.74
C ASP A 259 12.40 11.26 -2.68
N TYR A 260 11.28 11.68 -3.28
CA TYR A 260 10.47 10.85 -4.18
C TYR A 260 11.29 10.24 -5.32
N GLY A 261 12.14 11.06 -5.94
CA GLY A 261 12.97 10.65 -7.06
C GLY A 261 14.01 9.60 -6.67
N SER A 262 14.52 9.63 -5.44
CA SER A 262 15.48 8.63 -4.95
C SER A 262 14.83 7.25 -4.84
N VAL A 263 13.59 7.16 -4.34
CA VAL A 263 12.84 5.89 -4.28
C VAL A 263 12.63 5.32 -5.69
N VAL A 264 12.12 6.13 -6.62
CA VAL A 264 11.87 5.70 -8.00
C VAL A 264 13.15 5.30 -8.72
N ARG A 265 14.26 6.07 -8.54
CA ARG A 265 15.56 5.73 -9.12
C ARG A 265 16.10 4.40 -8.60
N ALA A 266 16.00 4.14 -7.30
CA ALA A 266 16.45 2.88 -6.72
C ALA A 266 15.72 1.69 -7.35
N TYR A 267 14.40 1.73 -7.46
CA TYR A 267 13.63 0.66 -8.11
C TYR A 267 14.02 0.48 -9.58
N ARG A 268 14.21 1.58 -10.33
CA ARG A 268 14.66 1.51 -11.73
C ARG A 268 16.06 0.94 -11.88
N ASN A 269 16.99 1.29 -11.00
CA ASN A 269 18.34 0.76 -11.05
C ASN A 269 18.36 -0.74 -10.71
N ILE A 270 17.59 -1.15 -9.69
CA ILE A 270 17.46 -2.56 -9.31
C ILE A 270 16.89 -3.40 -10.46
N THR A 271 15.93 -2.85 -11.20
CA THR A 271 15.30 -3.53 -12.34
C THR A 271 15.98 -3.24 -13.70
N GLY A 272 17.17 -2.66 -13.69
CA GLY A 272 17.86 -2.21 -14.91
C GLY A 272 18.24 -3.33 -15.89
N SER A 273 18.28 -4.59 -15.46
CA SER A 273 18.51 -5.77 -16.32
C SER A 273 17.22 -6.41 -16.87
N PHE A 274 16.04 -5.95 -16.40
CA PHE A 274 14.74 -6.46 -16.84
C PHE A 274 14.39 -5.92 -18.24
N SER A 275 13.61 -6.67 -18.99
CA SER A 275 13.07 -6.20 -20.26
C SER A 275 12.09 -5.03 -20.05
N GLN A 276 11.88 -4.23 -21.09
CA GLN A 276 10.92 -3.13 -21.06
C GLN A 276 9.50 -3.58 -20.68
N SER A 277 9.09 -4.78 -21.11
CA SER A 277 7.78 -5.35 -20.79
C SER A 277 7.67 -5.73 -19.31
N GLU A 278 8.72 -6.28 -18.71
CA GLU A 278 8.77 -6.59 -17.28
C GLU A 278 8.76 -5.33 -16.44
N VAL A 279 9.55 -4.32 -16.80
CA VAL A 279 9.53 -3.02 -16.15
C VAL A 279 8.14 -2.38 -16.22
N ALA A 280 7.49 -2.43 -17.39
CA ALA A 280 6.13 -1.90 -17.55
C ALA A 280 5.12 -2.62 -16.65
N LYS A 281 5.24 -3.94 -16.42
CA LYS A 281 4.41 -4.69 -15.48
C LYS A 281 4.64 -4.22 -14.06
N LEU A 282 5.87 -4.19 -13.59
CA LEU A 282 6.24 -3.83 -12.23
C LEU A 282 5.83 -2.41 -11.85
N PHE A 283 6.00 -1.45 -12.77
CA PHE A 283 5.75 -0.03 -12.51
C PHE A 283 4.33 0.44 -12.87
N ARG A 284 3.57 -0.32 -13.68
CA ARG A 284 2.29 0.20 -14.16
C ARG A 284 1.23 -0.87 -14.37
N ILE A 285 1.46 -1.82 -15.28
CA ILE A 285 0.39 -2.68 -15.81
C ILE A 285 -0.26 -3.52 -14.70
N ASN A 286 0.53 -4.04 -13.76
CA ASN A 286 -0.02 -4.84 -12.66
C ASN A 286 -0.93 -4.02 -11.76
N ALA A 287 -0.52 -2.79 -11.42
CA ALA A 287 -1.38 -1.90 -10.63
C ALA A 287 -2.67 -1.54 -11.39
N GLU A 288 -2.58 -1.19 -12.68
CA GLU A 288 -3.75 -0.91 -13.52
C GLU A 288 -4.71 -2.11 -13.57
N THR A 289 -4.17 -3.32 -13.72
CA THR A 289 -4.96 -4.56 -13.82
C THR A 289 -5.60 -4.94 -12.47
N ILE A 290 -4.83 -4.87 -11.39
CA ILE A 290 -5.32 -5.25 -10.05
C ILE A 290 -6.44 -4.29 -9.62
N TYR A 291 -6.22 -2.98 -9.74
CA TYR A 291 -7.15 -1.95 -9.29
C TYR A 291 -8.19 -1.53 -10.33
N GLN A 292 -8.15 -2.09 -11.54
CA GLN A 292 -9.09 -1.81 -12.64
C GLN A 292 -9.21 -0.30 -12.96
N ILE A 293 -8.06 0.34 -13.23
CA ILE A 293 -7.94 1.80 -13.47
C ILE A 293 -7.29 2.15 -14.81
#